data_6ce1fbe57eec9e7387c70c77c8a688d2
#
_entry.id   6ce1fbe57eec9e7387c70c77c8a688d2
#
_cell.length_a   1.000
_cell.length_b   1.000
_cell.length_c   1.000
_cell.angle_alpha   90.00
_cell.angle_beta   90.00
_cell.angle_gamma   90.00
#
_symmetry.space_group_name_H-M   'P 1'
#
loop_
_entity.id
_entity.type
_entity.pdbx_description
1 polymer ?
#
loop_
_entity_poly.entity_id
_entity_poly.type
_entity_poly.pdbx_seq_one_letter_code
_entity_poly.pdbx_strand_id
1 'polypeptide(L)'
;MTGKPSPWPLHREHTGETRTISSTVPPPPSYLIQILAALGLQSPRSFHRDPAFLLLVALGPMVWLAMTGFSALHPLPWQALRSPAFLSAALWQPLFEELLFRGIVQGYALQSRGMQKAWNGITLANLLTSLLFSSVHLTSHSIGWAFLIFVPALCFGFVRDRFGSVYPAIALHVFYNAGYFSLVGGT
;
A
#
# COMPACT_ATOMS: atom_id res chain seq x y z
N MET A 1 78.14 14.20 40.66
CA MET A 1 76.90 14.86 40.05
C MET A 1 76.18 13.80 39.26
N THR A 2 75.07 13.33 39.83
CA THR A 2 74.35 12.19 39.33
C THR A 2 73.16 12.71 38.50
N GLY A 3 73.23 12.52 37.15
CA GLY A 3 72.12 12.84 36.24
C GLY A 3 71.03 11.80 36.33
N LYS A 4 69.82 12.21 36.74
CA LYS A 4 68.64 11.37 36.70
C LYS A 4 68.13 11.14 35.26
N PRO A 5 67.74 9.93 34.87
CA PRO A 5 67.16 9.69 33.55
C PRO A 5 65.75 10.32 33.43
N SER A 6 65.39 10.84 32.24
CA SER A 6 64.15 11.44 31.89
C SER A 6 63.00 10.42 31.90
N PRO A 7 61.80 10.74 32.43
CA PRO A 7 60.69 9.82 32.55
C PRO A 7 59.75 9.75 31.32
N TRP A 8 60.15 10.30 30.16
CA TRP A 8 59.28 10.31 29.00
C TRP A 8 59.66 9.23 28.00
N PRO A 9 58.75 8.32 27.62
CA PRO A 9 58.98 7.33 26.58
C PRO A 9 59.08 8.03 25.21
N LEU A 10 60.12 7.65 24.46
CA LEU A 10 60.36 8.08 23.10
C LEU A 10 59.15 7.75 22.19
N HIS A 11 58.86 8.70 21.34
CA HIS A 11 57.84 8.63 20.32
C HIS A 11 57.88 7.31 19.57
N ARG A 12 56.78 6.54 19.67
CA ARG A 12 56.54 5.43 18.77
C ARG A 12 56.11 6.03 17.44
N GLU A 13 56.91 5.87 16.41
CA GLU A 13 56.53 6.19 15.05
C GLU A 13 55.27 5.38 14.70
N HIS A 14 54.14 6.06 14.61
CA HIS A 14 52.96 5.52 13.98
C HIS A 14 53.23 5.42 12.47
N THR A 15 53.62 4.23 12.03
CA THR A 15 53.52 3.86 10.62
C THR A 15 52.04 3.98 10.25
N GLY A 16 51.74 5.08 9.57
CA GLY A 16 50.39 5.38 9.10
C GLY A 16 49.98 4.37 8.04
N GLU A 17 49.35 3.28 8.49
CA GLU A 17 48.51 2.47 7.62
C GLU A 17 47.26 3.29 7.29
N THR A 18 47.31 4.04 6.21
CA THR A 18 46.15 4.65 5.59
C THR A 18 45.22 3.52 5.13
N ARG A 19 44.34 3.07 6.04
CA ARG A 19 43.16 2.31 5.63
C ARG A 19 42.36 3.19 4.68
N THR A 20 42.57 3.02 3.39
CA THR A 20 41.66 3.48 2.36
C THR A 20 40.31 2.75 2.59
N ILE A 21 39.42 3.40 3.34
CA ILE A 21 38.04 3.00 3.39
C ILE A 21 37.50 3.30 1.99
N SER A 22 37.56 2.29 1.11
CA SER A 22 36.83 2.31 -0.16
C SER A 22 35.35 2.32 0.17
N SER A 23 34.80 3.52 0.34
CA SER A 23 33.34 3.69 0.36
C SER A 23 32.83 3.45 -1.06
N THR A 24 32.70 2.21 -1.44
CA THR A 24 31.96 1.85 -2.66
C THR A 24 30.51 2.15 -2.38
N VAL A 25 30.09 3.40 -2.64
CA VAL A 25 28.67 3.76 -2.72
C VAL A 25 28.11 2.88 -3.82
N PRO A 26 27.12 2.01 -3.52
CA PRO A 26 26.53 1.17 -4.55
C PRO A 26 25.97 2.07 -5.68
N PRO A 27 26.08 1.65 -6.95
CA PRO A 27 25.54 2.41 -8.05
C PRO A 27 24.04 2.65 -7.83
N PRO A 28 23.50 3.82 -8.25
CA PRO A 28 22.07 4.09 -8.13
C PRO A 28 21.29 2.98 -8.82
N PRO A 29 20.12 2.60 -8.26
CA PRO A 29 19.28 1.58 -8.87
C PRO A 29 18.93 1.95 -10.32
N SER A 30 18.80 0.97 -11.18
CA SER A 30 18.42 1.19 -12.58
C SER A 30 17.09 1.99 -12.65
N TYR A 31 16.92 2.79 -13.70
CA TYR A 31 15.73 3.62 -13.90
C TYR A 31 14.43 2.81 -13.83
N LEU A 32 14.45 1.58 -14.34
CA LEU A 32 13.31 0.65 -14.23
C LEU A 32 12.95 0.33 -12.78
N ILE A 33 13.95 0.05 -11.93
CA ILE A 33 13.71 -0.23 -10.51
C ILE A 33 13.08 0.98 -9.81
N GLN A 34 13.52 2.19 -10.15
CA GLN A 34 12.94 3.43 -9.58
C GLN A 34 11.47 3.60 -10.00
N ILE A 35 11.13 3.33 -11.27
CA ILE A 35 9.74 3.38 -11.76
C ILE A 35 8.88 2.33 -11.04
N LEU A 36 9.33 1.08 -10.98
CA LEU A 36 8.60 0.01 -10.31
C LEU A 36 8.38 0.33 -8.83
N ALA A 37 9.35 0.94 -8.17
CA ALA A 37 9.24 1.41 -6.79
C ALA A 37 8.20 2.52 -6.65
N ALA A 38 8.24 3.52 -7.53
CA ALA A 38 7.28 4.63 -7.51
C ALA A 38 5.85 4.14 -7.71
N LEU A 39 5.65 3.19 -8.63
CA LEU A 39 4.37 2.53 -8.87
C LEU A 39 3.96 1.55 -7.76
N GLY A 40 4.86 1.24 -6.80
CA GLY A 40 4.60 0.26 -5.76
C GLY A 40 4.53 -1.19 -6.28
N LEU A 41 5.12 -1.49 -7.40
CA LEU A 41 5.21 -2.83 -7.98
C LEU A 41 6.37 -3.64 -7.38
N GLN A 42 6.65 -3.40 -6.09
CA GLN A 42 7.62 -4.16 -5.32
C GLN A 42 6.92 -5.25 -4.51
N SER A 43 7.61 -6.39 -4.33
CA SER A 43 7.12 -7.46 -3.47
C SER A 43 6.93 -6.92 -2.04
N PRO A 44 5.72 -6.96 -1.50
CA PRO A 44 5.48 -6.48 -0.14
C PRO A 44 6.06 -7.46 0.86
N ARG A 45 6.51 -6.94 2.02
CA ARG A 45 6.77 -7.79 3.19
C ARG A 45 5.48 -8.51 3.57
N SER A 46 5.57 -9.57 4.36
CA SER A 46 4.46 -10.45 4.79
C SER A 46 3.20 -9.72 5.31
N PHE A 47 2.51 -8.98 4.42
CA PHE A 47 1.34 -8.16 4.75
C PHE A 47 0.18 -8.98 5.33
N HIS A 48 0.06 -10.25 4.91
CA HIS A 48 -0.97 -11.19 5.38
C HIS A 48 -0.87 -11.53 6.87
N ARG A 49 0.20 -11.10 7.57
CA ARG A 49 0.38 -11.25 9.02
C ARG A 49 0.31 -9.91 9.77
N ASP A 50 0.15 -8.82 9.06
CA ASP A 50 0.08 -7.50 9.67
C ASP A 50 -1.29 -7.29 10.34
N PRO A 51 -1.33 -6.91 11.62
CA PRO A 51 -2.60 -6.79 12.36
C PRO A 51 -3.54 -5.74 11.77
N ALA A 52 -3.01 -4.64 11.19
CA ALA A 52 -3.85 -3.62 10.56
C ALA A 52 -4.47 -4.16 9.25
N PHE A 53 -3.71 -4.92 8.46
CA PHE A 53 -4.26 -5.59 7.27
C PHE A 53 -5.33 -6.62 7.64
N LEU A 54 -5.05 -7.46 8.66
CA LEU A 54 -6.01 -8.46 9.12
C LEU A 54 -7.30 -7.83 9.68
N LEU A 55 -7.18 -6.69 10.39
CA LEU A 55 -8.34 -5.91 10.83
C LEU A 55 -9.18 -5.45 9.65
N LEU A 56 -8.55 -4.89 8.60
CA LEU A 56 -9.27 -4.46 7.39
C LEU A 56 -9.94 -5.65 6.68
N VAL A 57 -9.28 -6.81 6.60
CA VAL A 57 -9.93 -8.03 6.08
C VAL A 57 -11.15 -8.40 6.93
N ALA A 58 -11.06 -8.35 8.26
CA ALA A 58 -12.17 -8.70 9.15
C ALA A 58 -13.35 -7.71 9.05
N LEU A 59 -13.11 -6.45 8.67
CA LEU A 59 -14.17 -5.46 8.47
C LEU A 59 -15.05 -5.77 7.24
N GLY A 60 -14.55 -6.44 6.22
CA GLY A 60 -15.29 -6.78 5.01
C GLY A 60 -16.60 -7.54 5.30
N PRO A 61 -16.56 -8.70 5.96
CA PRO A 61 -17.77 -9.44 6.35
C PRO A 61 -18.75 -8.63 7.19
N MET A 62 -18.27 -7.76 8.06
CA MET A 62 -19.13 -6.87 8.86
C MET A 62 -19.86 -5.87 7.99
N VAL A 63 -19.19 -5.30 6.99
CA VAL A 63 -19.79 -4.35 6.03
C VAL A 63 -20.81 -5.07 5.16
N TRP A 64 -20.50 -6.26 4.62
CA TRP A 64 -21.45 -7.03 3.82
C TRP A 64 -22.71 -7.36 4.61
N LEU A 65 -22.57 -7.80 5.85
CA LEU A 65 -23.70 -8.09 6.73
C LEU A 65 -24.54 -6.82 7.02
N ALA A 66 -23.90 -5.69 7.27
CA ALA A 66 -24.59 -4.41 7.47
C ALA A 66 -25.34 -3.96 6.21
N MET A 67 -24.76 -4.15 5.01
CA MET A 67 -25.39 -3.80 3.74
C MET A 67 -26.63 -4.62 3.43
N THR A 68 -26.73 -5.86 3.92
CA THR A 68 -27.94 -6.68 3.83
C THR A 68 -29.01 -6.28 4.85
N GLY A 69 -28.77 -5.29 5.71
CA GLY A 69 -29.67 -4.94 6.82
C GLY A 69 -29.85 -6.08 7.81
N PHE A 70 -28.82 -6.93 7.97
CA PHE A 70 -28.87 -8.16 8.75
C PHE A 70 -29.94 -9.17 8.24
N SER A 71 -30.42 -8.97 7.03
CA SER A 71 -31.28 -9.95 6.31
C SER A 71 -30.44 -11.17 5.89
N ALA A 72 -31.13 -12.21 5.42
CA ALA A 72 -30.41 -13.38 4.92
C ALA A 72 -29.50 -13.00 3.75
N LEU A 73 -28.26 -13.46 3.78
CA LEU A 73 -27.35 -13.38 2.65
C LEU A 73 -27.91 -14.23 1.50
N HIS A 74 -27.81 -13.74 0.29
CA HIS A 74 -28.23 -14.43 -0.93
C HIS A 74 -27.00 -14.84 -1.75
N PRO A 75 -26.30 -15.94 -1.37
CA PRO A 75 -25.11 -16.35 -2.09
C PRO A 75 -25.41 -16.65 -3.54
N LEU A 76 -24.59 -16.14 -4.45
CA LEU A 76 -24.64 -16.52 -5.84
C LEU A 76 -24.44 -18.04 -6.01
N PRO A 77 -25.15 -18.67 -6.95
CA PRO A 77 -24.87 -20.05 -7.28
C PRO A 77 -23.44 -20.19 -7.79
N TRP A 78 -22.80 -21.30 -7.47
CA TRP A 78 -21.41 -21.59 -7.81
C TRP A 78 -21.06 -21.34 -9.29
N GLN A 79 -21.97 -21.62 -10.21
CA GLN A 79 -21.78 -21.38 -11.65
C GLN A 79 -21.62 -19.88 -11.96
N ALA A 80 -22.34 -19.02 -11.26
CA ALA A 80 -22.27 -17.57 -11.47
C ALA A 80 -20.92 -16.98 -11.03
N LEU A 81 -20.24 -17.59 -10.05
CA LEU A 81 -18.89 -17.17 -9.62
C LEU A 81 -17.82 -17.37 -10.70
N ARG A 82 -18.12 -18.11 -11.74
CA ARG A 82 -17.25 -18.33 -12.91
C ARG A 82 -17.67 -17.48 -14.13
N SER A 83 -18.72 -16.70 -14.00
CA SER A 83 -19.19 -15.87 -15.11
C SER A 83 -18.18 -14.77 -15.44
N PRO A 84 -18.05 -14.37 -16.71
CA PRO A 84 -17.19 -13.25 -17.09
C PRO A 84 -17.55 -11.96 -16.37
N ALA A 85 -18.84 -11.73 -16.10
CA ALA A 85 -19.32 -10.56 -15.36
C ALA A 85 -18.80 -10.56 -13.92
N PHE A 86 -18.92 -11.67 -13.18
CA PHE A 86 -18.39 -11.77 -11.82
C PHE A 86 -16.85 -11.61 -11.80
N LEU A 87 -16.13 -12.32 -12.69
CA LEU A 87 -14.67 -12.21 -12.76
C LEU A 87 -14.22 -10.79 -13.11
N SER A 88 -14.97 -10.10 -13.98
CA SER A 88 -14.70 -8.70 -14.28
C SER A 88 -14.86 -7.83 -13.03
N ALA A 89 -16.00 -7.90 -12.36
CA ALA A 89 -16.32 -7.04 -11.22
C ALA A 89 -15.50 -7.36 -9.96
N ALA A 90 -15.24 -8.64 -9.71
CA ALA A 90 -14.56 -9.08 -8.48
C ALA A 90 -13.03 -9.12 -8.60
N LEU A 91 -12.46 -9.25 -9.81
CA LEU A 91 -11.01 -9.42 -10.00
C LEU A 91 -10.41 -8.36 -10.93
N TRP A 92 -10.88 -8.25 -12.19
CA TRP A 92 -10.20 -7.42 -13.18
C TRP A 92 -10.38 -5.93 -12.91
N GLN A 93 -11.58 -5.47 -12.58
CA GLN A 93 -11.80 -4.05 -12.23
C GLN A 93 -10.98 -3.62 -11.02
N PRO A 94 -11.02 -4.30 -9.86
CA PRO A 94 -10.14 -4.00 -8.73
C PRO A 94 -8.66 -3.97 -9.10
N LEU A 95 -8.20 -4.92 -9.90
CA LEU A 95 -6.80 -4.96 -10.34
C LEU A 95 -6.41 -3.70 -11.11
N PHE A 96 -7.17 -3.32 -12.14
CA PHE A 96 -6.86 -2.15 -12.96
C PHE A 96 -7.06 -0.84 -12.18
N GLU A 97 -8.07 -0.76 -11.32
CA GLU A 97 -8.31 0.41 -10.49
C GLU A 97 -7.18 0.64 -9.49
N GLU A 98 -6.71 -0.41 -8.81
CA GLU A 98 -5.60 -0.25 -7.88
C GLU A 98 -4.26 0.07 -8.57
N LEU A 99 -4.00 -0.52 -9.73
CA LEU A 99 -2.83 -0.14 -10.54
C LEU A 99 -2.88 1.32 -10.97
N LEU A 100 -4.04 1.81 -11.37
CA LEU A 100 -4.23 3.21 -11.77
C LEU A 100 -4.15 4.15 -10.55
N PHE A 101 -5.01 3.94 -9.55
CA PHE A 101 -5.16 4.90 -8.45
C PHE A 101 -4.03 4.77 -7.42
N ARG A 102 -3.66 3.58 -6.98
CA ARG A 102 -2.62 3.38 -5.95
C ARG A 102 -1.22 3.26 -6.55
N GLY A 103 -1.13 2.68 -7.74
CA GLY A 103 0.13 2.62 -8.47
C GLY A 103 0.51 3.98 -9.04
N ILE A 104 -0.26 4.49 -10.00
CA ILE A 104 0.09 5.70 -10.75
C ILE A 104 -0.24 6.96 -9.95
N VAL A 105 -1.50 7.20 -9.61
CA VAL A 105 -1.93 8.49 -9.03
C VAL A 105 -1.33 8.71 -7.65
N GLN A 106 -1.56 7.80 -6.71
CA GLN A 106 -1.01 7.91 -5.35
C GLN A 106 0.51 7.80 -5.35
N GLY A 107 1.07 6.86 -6.13
CA GLY A 107 2.52 6.69 -6.25
C GLY A 107 3.23 7.93 -6.80
N TYR A 108 2.66 8.61 -7.78
CA TYR A 108 3.17 9.89 -8.29
C TYR A 108 3.04 11.01 -7.23
N ALA A 109 1.88 11.12 -6.59
CA ALA A 109 1.65 12.11 -5.55
C ALA A 109 2.65 11.96 -4.39
N LEU A 110 2.96 10.75 -3.98
CA LEU A 110 3.93 10.44 -2.91
C LEU A 110 5.37 10.90 -3.22
N GLN A 111 5.71 11.27 -4.44
CA GLN A 111 7.02 11.84 -4.75
C GLN A 111 7.18 13.26 -4.19
N SER A 112 6.08 13.95 -3.87
CA SER A 112 6.09 15.26 -3.23
C SER A 112 6.11 15.14 -1.71
N ARG A 113 7.06 15.82 -1.05
CA ARG A 113 7.11 15.88 0.43
C ARG A 113 5.83 16.42 1.07
N GLY A 114 5.13 17.33 0.40
CA GLY A 114 3.84 17.85 0.87
C GLY A 114 2.77 16.76 0.94
N MET A 115 2.72 15.89 -0.07
CA MET A 115 1.75 14.81 -0.18
C MET A 115 2.04 13.62 0.74
N GLN A 116 3.28 13.49 1.23
CA GLN A 116 3.68 12.48 2.23
C GLN A 116 3.23 12.83 3.66
N LYS A 117 2.80 14.08 3.91
CA LYS A 117 2.28 14.47 5.23
C LYS A 117 1.10 13.57 5.60
N ALA A 118 1.18 12.96 6.77
CA ALA A 118 0.18 12.01 7.25
C ALA A 118 -0.45 12.50 8.56
N TRP A 119 -1.74 12.22 8.70
CA TRP A 119 -2.48 12.35 9.94
C TRP A 119 -3.13 10.99 10.27
N ASN A 120 -2.83 10.45 11.44
CA ASN A 120 -3.26 9.11 11.86
C ASN A 120 -2.98 7.99 10.84
N GLY A 121 -1.85 8.07 10.12
CA GLY A 121 -1.45 7.08 9.12
C GLY A 121 -2.06 7.26 7.73
N ILE A 122 -2.92 8.27 7.53
CA ILE A 122 -3.48 8.62 6.22
C ILE A 122 -2.68 9.77 5.65
N THR A 123 -2.01 9.57 4.52
CA THR A 123 -1.27 10.61 3.82
C THR A 123 -2.22 11.52 3.05
N LEU A 124 -1.77 12.75 2.75
CA LEU A 124 -2.52 13.65 1.87
C LEU A 124 -2.66 13.04 0.47
N ALA A 125 -1.64 12.33 -0.01
CA ALA A 125 -1.71 11.57 -1.26
C ALA A 125 -2.85 10.55 -1.25
N ASN A 126 -2.97 9.74 -0.18
CA ASN A 126 -4.06 8.79 0.00
C ASN A 126 -5.43 9.51 0.01
N LEU A 127 -5.57 10.56 0.81
CA LEU A 127 -6.84 11.30 0.94
C LEU A 127 -7.31 11.82 -0.44
N LEU A 128 -6.44 12.51 -1.17
CA LEU A 128 -6.79 13.09 -2.47
C LEU A 128 -7.05 12.01 -3.54
N THR A 129 -6.26 10.93 -3.54
CA THR A 129 -6.49 9.80 -4.46
C THR A 129 -7.82 9.11 -4.15
N SER A 130 -8.17 8.94 -2.89
CA SER A 130 -9.43 8.32 -2.49
C SER A 130 -10.64 9.20 -2.81
N LEU A 131 -10.52 10.52 -2.68
CA LEU A 131 -11.53 11.47 -3.15
C LEU A 131 -11.73 11.39 -4.67
N LEU A 132 -10.63 11.34 -5.43
CA LEU A 132 -10.68 11.20 -6.88
C LEU A 132 -11.33 9.87 -7.27
N PHE A 133 -10.91 8.76 -6.66
CA PHE A 133 -11.49 7.44 -6.87
C PHE A 133 -13.01 7.44 -6.64
N SER A 134 -13.45 7.98 -5.51
CA SER A 134 -14.86 8.07 -5.13
C SER A 134 -15.65 8.96 -6.11
N SER A 135 -15.04 10.07 -6.55
CA SER A 135 -15.66 11.02 -7.50
C SER A 135 -15.92 10.40 -8.87
N VAL A 136 -15.02 9.53 -9.35
CA VAL A 136 -15.23 8.82 -10.63
C VAL A 136 -16.47 7.94 -10.57
N HIS A 137 -16.82 7.38 -9.42
CA HIS A 137 -18.01 6.55 -9.24
C HIS A 137 -19.33 7.35 -9.33
N LEU A 138 -19.29 8.68 -9.22
CA LEU A 138 -20.48 9.52 -9.45
C LEU A 138 -21.00 9.46 -10.88
N THR A 139 -20.19 8.98 -11.82
CA THR A 139 -20.63 8.82 -13.23
C THR A 139 -21.65 7.69 -13.41
N SER A 140 -21.68 6.73 -12.50
CA SER A 140 -22.52 5.51 -12.57
C SER A 140 -23.33 5.21 -11.31
N HIS A 141 -23.06 5.93 -10.21
CA HIS A 141 -23.69 5.67 -8.92
C HIS A 141 -24.18 6.96 -8.26
N SER A 142 -25.08 6.82 -7.28
CA SER A 142 -25.58 7.95 -6.48
C SER A 142 -24.47 8.55 -5.59
N ILE A 143 -24.68 9.80 -5.17
CA ILE A 143 -23.77 10.50 -4.26
C ILE A 143 -23.58 9.74 -2.93
N GLY A 144 -24.65 9.14 -2.39
CA GLY A 144 -24.57 8.31 -1.19
C GLY A 144 -23.67 7.10 -1.37
N TRP A 145 -23.74 6.46 -2.54
CA TRP A 145 -22.87 5.32 -2.87
C TRP A 145 -21.41 5.74 -3.00
N ALA A 146 -21.14 6.88 -3.63
CA ALA A 146 -19.78 7.43 -3.71
C ALA A 146 -19.16 7.69 -2.32
N PHE A 147 -19.96 8.19 -1.35
CA PHE A 147 -19.51 8.33 0.04
C PHE A 147 -19.18 6.97 0.69
N LEU A 148 -19.98 5.95 0.43
CA LEU A 148 -19.69 4.60 0.95
C LEU A 148 -18.40 4.03 0.36
N ILE A 149 -18.13 4.24 -0.94
CA ILE A 149 -16.91 3.81 -1.62
C ILE A 149 -15.67 4.56 -1.10
N PHE A 150 -15.82 5.80 -0.64
CA PHE A 150 -14.70 6.59 -0.14
C PHE A 150 -13.99 5.92 1.07
N VAL A 151 -14.73 5.27 1.95
CA VAL A 151 -14.16 4.61 3.13
C VAL A 151 -13.23 3.44 2.75
N PRO A 152 -13.67 2.44 1.96
CA PRO A 152 -12.76 1.40 1.49
C PRO A 152 -11.61 1.96 0.64
N ALA A 153 -11.83 3.02 -0.14
CA ALA A 153 -10.77 3.67 -0.90
C ALA A 153 -9.64 4.19 0.01
N LEU A 154 -9.98 4.82 1.15
CA LEU A 154 -8.99 5.22 2.16
C LEU A 154 -8.22 4.03 2.73
N CYS A 155 -8.90 2.89 2.96
CA CYS A 155 -8.27 1.66 3.45
C CYS A 155 -7.27 1.11 2.43
N PHE A 156 -7.62 1.08 1.14
CA PHE A 156 -6.71 0.64 0.07
C PHE A 156 -5.48 1.54 -0.02
N GLY A 157 -5.66 2.86 0.03
CA GLY A 157 -4.56 3.81 0.05
C GLY A 157 -3.69 3.71 1.31
N PHE A 158 -4.29 3.43 2.46
CA PHE A 158 -3.56 3.20 3.71
C PHE A 158 -2.64 1.98 3.62
N VAL A 159 -3.14 0.83 3.13
CA VAL A 159 -2.28 -0.35 2.98
C VAL A 159 -1.23 -0.14 1.88
N ARG A 160 -1.52 0.64 0.82
CA ARG A 160 -0.51 1.06 -0.17
C ARG A 160 0.64 1.83 0.47
N ASP A 161 0.35 2.80 1.33
CA ASP A 161 1.35 3.61 2.02
C ASP A 161 2.14 2.77 3.03
N ARG A 162 1.43 1.96 3.83
CA ARG A 162 2.01 1.13 4.88
C ARG A 162 3.02 0.10 4.36
N PHE A 163 2.73 -0.53 3.22
CA PHE A 163 3.58 -1.59 2.67
C PHE A 163 4.46 -1.14 1.51
N GLY A 164 4.32 0.08 1.04
CA GLY A 164 5.05 0.59 -0.13
C GLY A 164 4.70 -0.17 -1.43
N SER A 165 3.58 -0.90 -1.45
CA SER A 165 3.23 -1.83 -2.53
C SER A 165 1.73 -1.78 -2.84
N VAL A 166 1.36 -1.94 -4.12
CA VAL A 166 -0.05 -2.01 -4.55
C VAL A 166 -0.69 -3.37 -4.27
N TYR A 167 0.08 -4.44 -4.12
CA TYR A 167 -0.44 -5.79 -3.98
C TYR A 167 -1.36 -5.99 -2.77
N PRO A 168 -1.08 -5.43 -1.57
CA PRO A 168 -2.02 -5.50 -0.45
C PRO A 168 -3.34 -4.77 -0.72
N ALA A 169 -3.30 -3.64 -1.44
CA ALA A 169 -4.50 -2.91 -1.84
C ALA A 169 -5.32 -3.72 -2.85
N ILE A 170 -4.70 -4.30 -3.86
CA ILE A 170 -5.34 -5.21 -4.83
C ILE A 170 -6.00 -6.39 -4.10
N ALA A 171 -5.26 -7.06 -3.20
CA ALA A 171 -5.79 -8.21 -2.46
C ALA A 171 -7.01 -7.85 -1.62
N LEU A 172 -6.97 -6.70 -0.92
CA LEU A 172 -8.07 -6.23 -0.09
C LEU A 172 -9.29 -5.82 -0.94
N HIS A 173 -9.07 -5.12 -2.06
CA HIS A 173 -10.14 -4.68 -2.95
C HIS A 173 -10.83 -5.86 -3.65
N VAL A 174 -10.04 -6.81 -4.19
CA VAL A 174 -10.56 -8.07 -4.74
C VAL A 174 -11.38 -8.82 -3.69
N PHE A 175 -10.91 -8.91 -2.46
CA PHE A 175 -11.64 -9.56 -1.38
C PHE A 175 -12.97 -8.84 -1.09
N TYR A 176 -12.98 -7.50 -1.02
CA TYR A 176 -14.19 -6.73 -0.75
C TYR A 176 -15.21 -6.88 -1.88
N ASN A 177 -14.79 -6.78 -3.13
CA ASN A 177 -15.67 -6.94 -4.28
C ASN A 177 -16.17 -8.38 -4.44
N ALA A 178 -15.27 -9.37 -4.28
CA ALA A 178 -15.69 -10.77 -4.35
C ALA A 178 -16.76 -11.10 -3.31
N GLY A 179 -16.60 -10.66 -2.07
CA GLY A 179 -17.61 -10.85 -1.04
C GLY A 179 -18.90 -10.09 -1.32
N TYR A 180 -18.80 -8.82 -1.72
CA TYR A 180 -19.98 -8.02 -2.05
C TYR A 180 -20.79 -8.65 -3.18
N PHE A 181 -20.17 -8.93 -4.33
CA PHE A 181 -20.87 -9.48 -5.49
C PHE A 181 -21.34 -10.92 -5.29
N SER A 182 -20.65 -11.71 -4.46
CA SER A 182 -21.09 -13.09 -4.20
C SER A 182 -22.20 -13.20 -3.15
N LEU A 183 -22.32 -12.26 -2.22
CA LEU A 183 -23.21 -12.39 -1.06
C LEU A 183 -24.31 -11.32 -1.00
N VAL A 184 -24.08 -10.12 -1.56
CA VAL A 184 -24.97 -8.96 -1.42
C VAL A 184 -25.49 -8.48 -2.77
N GLY A 185 -24.62 -8.34 -3.76
CA GLY A 185 -24.87 -7.71 -5.06
C GLY A 185 -25.30 -8.68 -6.16
N GLY A 186 -25.97 -9.75 -5.84
CA GLY A 186 -26.31 -10.87 -6.73
C GLY A 186 -27.37 -10.58 -7.80
N THR A 187 -27.38 -9.41 -8.44
CA THR A 187 -28.17 -9.20 -9.69
C THR A 187 -27.44 -8.27 -10.63
#